data_0371ee0170a654dd586aaebc00466601
#
_entry.id   0371ee0170a654dd586aaebc00466601
#
_cell.length_a   1.000
_cell.length_b   1.000
_cell.length_c   1.000
_cell.angle_alpha   90.00
_cell.angle_beta   90.00
_cell.angle_gamma   90.00
#
_symmetry.space_group_name_H-M   'P 1'
#
loop_
_entity.id
_entity.type
_entity.pdbx_description
1 polymer ?
#
loop_
_entity_poly.entity_id
_entity_poly.type
_entity_poly.pdbx_seq_one_letter_code
_entity_poly.pdbx_strand_id
1 'polypeptide(L)'
;PTRFETPPPASVDMLWANMALHESADPQALLAEWHQALKVDGFLMFSCLGPDTARELRDIYAQLGWPPAGHELTDMHDWGDMLVQTGFAEPVMDMERITLTYETPARLLHELAELGRNFHPARFPALRGRQWKARLEQALVEHLTGQDGRLSLTFEVIYGHALKAPPKIRISALSAVSVADMRSMLQGQRPHA
;
A
#
# COMPACT_ATOMS: atom_id res chain seq x y z
N PRO A 1 -5.25 -17.38 4.02
CA PRO A 1 -5.63 -16.12 3.37
C PRO A 1 -5.86 -15.07 4.44
N THR A 2 -5.26 -13.90 4.27
CA THR A 2 -5.49 -12.74 5.13
C THR A 2 -6.95 -12.32 4.97
N ARG A 3 -7.65 -12.13 6.09
CA ARG A 3 -9.03 -11.66 6.10
C ARG A 3 -9.04 -10.25 6.70
N PHE A 4 -9.48 -9.29 5.93
CA PHE A 4 -9.69 -7.94 6.41
C PHE A 4 -11.11 -7.84 7.00
N GLU A 5 -11.19 -7.35 8.21
CA GLU A 5 -12.47 -7.02 8.85
C GLU A 5 -12.54 -5.50 8.94
N THR A 6 -13.46 -4.91 8.18
CA THR A 6 -13.63 -3.46 8.15
C THR A 6 -14.63 -3.04 9.23
N PRO A 7 -14.28 -2.05 10.08
CA PRO A 7 -15.22 -1.48 11.06
C PRO A 7 -16.44 -0.85 10.38
N PRO A 8 -17.55 -0.68 11.10
CA PRO A 8 -18.72 0.01 10.56
C PRO A 8 -18.39 1.43 10.05
N PRO A 9 -19.17 1.98 9.09
CA PRO A 9 -18.96 3.33 8.60
C PRO A 9 -18.95 4.38 9.71
N ALA A 10 -18.03 5.35 9.61
CA ALA A 10 -17.84 6.47 10.52
C ALA A 10 -17.77 6.07 12.02
N SER A 11 -17.10 4.95 12.31
CA SER A 11 -17.03 4.39 13.67
C SER A 11 -15.68 4.60 14.36
N VAL A 12 -14.60 4.86 13.62
CA VAL A 12 -13.25 4.95 14.16
C VAL A 12 -12.61 6.31 13.86
N ASP A 13 -11.79 6.78 14.79
CA ASP A 13 -11.05 8.04 14.64
C ASP A 13 -9.68 7.81 13.98
N MET A 14 -9.15 6.59 14.10
CA MET A 14 -7.88 6.17 13.50
C MET A 14 -7.99 4.74 12.97
N LEU A 15 -7.36 4.51 11.84
CA LEU A 15 -7.11 3.17 11.30
C LEU A 15 -5.61 3.00 11.08
N TRP A 16 -5.05 1.93 11.67
CA TRP A 16 -3.65 1.59 11.51
C TRP A 16 -3.52 0.20 10.88
N ALA A 17 -2.95 0.17 9.68
CA ALA A 17 -2.72 -1.05 8.91
C ALA A 17 -1.22 -1.29 8.72
N ASN A 18 -0.63 -2.15 9.53
CA ASN A 18 0.78 -2.48 9.44
C ASN A 18 1.02 -3.68 8.53
N MET A 19 1.82 -3.49 7.47
CA MET A 19 2.27 -4.53 6.53
C MET A 19 1.13 -5.36 5.93
N ALA A 20 -0.03 -4.74 5.67
CA ALA A 20 -1.24 -5.45 5.23
C ALA A 20 -1.71 -5.05 3.83
N LEU A 21 -1.53 -3.79 3.44
CA LEU A 21 -2.12 -3.24 2.22
C LEU A 21 -1.65 -3.95 0.94
N HIS A 22 -0.38 -4.32 0.85
CA HIS A 22 0.21 -5.01 -0.30
C HIS A 22 -0.25 -6.48 -0.46
N GLU A 23 -0.95 -7.03 0.54
CA GLU A 23 -1.56 -8.36 0.46
C GLU A 23 -2.99 -8.34 -0.10
N SER A 24 -3.58 -7.17 -0.30
CA SER A 24 -4.93 -7.03 -0.85
C SER A 24 -4.95 -7.35 -2.34
N ALA A 25 -5.92 -8.15 -2.75
CA ALA A 25 -6.18 -8.41 -4.17
C ALA A 25 -6.80 -7.19 -4.89
N ASP A 26 -7.49 -6.33 -4.15
CA ASP A 26 -8.06 -5.07 -4.62
C ASP A 26 -7.77 -3.99 -3.57
N PRO A 27 -6.60 -3.37 -3.62
CA PRO A 27 -6.20 -2.37 -2.64
C PRO A 27 -7.04 -1.10 -2.73
N GLN A 28 -7.55 -0.74 -3.90
CA GLN A 28 -8.37 0.46 -4.06
C GLN A 28 -9.74 0.28 -3.40
N ALA A 29 -10.36 -0.89 -3.53
CA ALA A 29 -11.58 -1.22 -2.80
C ALA A 29 -11.34 -1.22 -1.28
N LEU A 30 -10.23 -1.79 -0.82
CA LEU A 30 -9.87 -1.80 0.61
C LEU A 30 -9.66 -0.39 1.16
N LEU A 31 -8.97 0.49 0.44
CA LEU A 31 -8.81 1.89 0.82
C LEU A 31 -10.16 2.62 0.89
N ALA A 32 -11.09 2.33 -0.02
CA ALA A 32 -12.44 2.90 0.01
C ALA A 32 -13.22 2.43 1.25
N GLU A 33 -13.12 1.17 1.62
CA GLU A 33 -13.70 0.65 2.86
C GLU A 33 -13.11 1.33 4.09
N TRP A 34 -11.79 1.47 4.16
CA TRP A 34 -11.11 2.17 5.26
C TRP A 34 -11.52 3.62 5.37
N HIS A 35 -11.64 4.31 4.21
CA HIS A 35 -12.15 5.68 4.19
C HIS A 35 -13.58 5.78 4.71
N GLN A 36 -14.45 4.81 4.39
CA GLN A 36 -15.81 4.80 4.92
C GLN A 36 -15.85 4.57 6.44
N ALA A 37 -15.01 3.68 6.97
CA ALA A 37 -14.94 3.35 8.39
C ALA A 37 -14.48 4.52 9.27
N LEU A 38 -13.61 5.38 8.75
CA LEU A 38 -13.13 6.55 9.46
C LEU A 38 -14.23 7.60 9.64
N LYS A 39 -14.24 8.28 10.79
CA LYS A 39 -15.00 9.53 11.00
C LYS A 39 -14.38 10.67 10.20
N VAL A 40 -15.12 11.76 10.04
CA VAL A 40 -14.56 13.04 9.56
C VAL A 40 -13.47 13.49 10.53
N ASP A 41 -12.37 14.03 10.02
CA ASP A 41 -11.15 14.38 10.73
C ASP A 41 -10.37 13.18 11.30
N GLY A 42 -10.84 11.97 11.08
CA GLY A 42 -10.09 10.75 11.36
C GLY A 42 -8.98 10.52 10.34
N PHE A 43 -8.01 9.67 10.67
CA PHE A 43 -6.86 9.44 9.82
C PHE A 43 -6.47 7.97 9.66
N LEU A 44 -5.87 7.70 8.53
CA LEU A 44 -5.25 6.43 8.19
C LEU A 44 -3.74 6.52 8.40
N MET A 45 -3.15 5.50 9.01
CA MET A 45 -1.71 5.21 8.95
C MET A 45 -1.52 3.78 8.45
N PHE A 46 -0.57 3.59 7.55
CA PHE A 46 -0.24 2.24 7.09
C PHE A 46 1.24 2.09 6.76
N SER A 47 1.68 0.84 6.73
CA SER A 47 2.93 0.44 6.11
C SER A 47 2.69 -0.72 5.15
N CYS A 48 3.50 -0.80 4.11
CA CYS A 48 3.48 -1.90 3.16
C CYS A 48 4.86 -2.10 2.51
N LEU A 49 5.02 -3.20 1.78
CA LEU A 49 6.22 -3.44 1.01
C LEU A 49 6.15 -2.68 -0.32
N GLY A 50 7.28 -2.13 -0.75
CA GLY A 50 7.47 -1.43 -2.00
C GLY A 50 8.21 -2.26 -3.07
N PRO A 51 8.27 -1.74 -4.31
CA PRO A 51 8.76 -2.47 -5.49
C PRO A 51 10.22 -2.92 -5.43
N ASP A 52 11.07 -2.27 -4.64
CA ASP A 52 12.46 -2.70 -4.46
C ASP A 52 12.64 -3.89 -3.49
N THR A 53 11.56 -4.34 -2.84
CA THR A 53 11.61 -5.52 -1.96
C THR A 53 12.03 -6.76 -2.73
N ALA A 54 13.10 -7.42 -2.26
CA ALA A 54 13.69 -8.62 -2.85
C ALA A 54 14.03 -8.48 -4.36
N ARG A 55 14.42 -7.28 -4.81
CA ARG A 55 14.80 -7.02 -6.20
C ARG A 55 15.94 -7.94 -6.65
N GLU A 56 16.91 -8.21 -5.78
CA GLU A 56 18.05 -9.08 -6.06
C GLU A 56 17.60 -10.52 -6.37
N LEU A 57 16.56 -11.00 -5.68
CA LEU A 57 15.96 -12.30 -5.97
C LEU A 57 15.25 -12.31 -7.34
N ARG A 58 14.56 -11.23 -7.70
CA ARG A 58 13.96 -11.10 -9.04
C ARG A 58 15.00 -11.10 -10.14
N ASP A 59 16.13 -10.41 -9.93
CA ASP A 59 17.24 -10.38 -10.86
C ASP A 59 17.87 -11.78 -11.06
N ILE A 60 18.04 -12.53 -9.98
CA ILE A 60 18.51 -13.94 -10.06
C ILE A 60 17.54 -14.79 -10.89
N TYR A 61 16.23 -14.67 -10.65
CA TYR A 61 15.23 -15.41 -11.41
C TYR A 61 15.25 -15.04 -12.90
N ALA A 62 15.37 -13.75 -13.21
CA ALA A 62 15.47 -13.28 -14.60
C ALA A 62 16.74 -13.81 -15.28
N GLN A 63 17.90 -13.77 -14.64
CA GLN A 63 19.17 -14.29 -15.17
C GLN A 63 19.12 -15.81 -15.42
N LEU A 64 18.40 -16.54 -14.58
CA LEU A 64 18.20 -17.98 -14.72
C LEU A 64 17.11 -18.35 -15.74
N GLY A 65 16.43 -17.38 -16.33
CA GLY A 65 15.31 -17.58 -17.24
C GLY A 65 14.10 -18.25 -16.57
N TRP A 66 13.92 -18.01 -15.26
CA TRP A 66 12.82 -18.58 -14.51
C TRP A 66 11.59 -17.65 -14.50
N PRO A 67 10.38 -18.20 -14.35
CA PRO A 67 9.18 -17.42 -14.10
C PRO A 67 9.33 -16.51 -12.88
N PRO A 68 8.56 -15.40 -12.80
CA PRO A 68 8.69 -14.41 -11.75
C PRO A 68 8.74 -14.97 -10.33
N ALA A 69 9.65 -14.44 -9.52
CA ALA A 69 9.87 -14.87 -8.12
C ALA A 69 8.72 -14.46 -7.19
N GLY A 70 8.07 -13.34 -7.49
CA GLY A 70 6.98 -12.75 -6.71
C GLY A 70 6.06 -11.92 -7.59
N HIS A 71 4.96 -11.44 -7.03
CA HIS A 71 4.09 -10.45 -7.67
C HIS A 71 4.75 -9.06 -7.65
N GLU A 72 4.26 -8.18 -8.51
CA GLU A 72 4.69 -6.78 -8.52
C GLU A 72 4.08 -6.06 -7.31
N LEU A 73 4.90 -5.24 -6.66
CA LEU A 73 4.47 -4.42 -5.54
C LEU A 73 4.27 -2.98 -6.03
N THR A 74 3.32 -2.30 -5.43
CA THR A 74 2.90 -0.95 -5.82
C THR A 74 3.90 0.09 -5.33
N ASP A 75 4.20 1.06 -6.19
CA ASP A 75 5.08 2.19 -5.89
C ASP A 75 4.44 3.19 -4.92
N MET A 76 5.27 3.95 -4.22
CA MET A 76 4.86 4.96 -3.25
C MET A 76 3.96 6.04 -3.87
N HIS A 77 4.25 6.47 -5.09
CA HIS A 77 3.45 7.51 -5.77
C HIS A 77 2.08 6.98 -6.16
N ASP A 78 2.00 5.74 -6.64
CA ASP A 78 0.74 5.09 -6.97
C ASP A 78 -0.14 4.93 -5.74
N TRP A 79 0.44 4.61 -4.57
CA TRP A 79 -0.29 4.60 -3.30
C TRP A 79 -0.84 5.99 -2.95
N GLY A 80 -0.04 7.04 -3.10
CA GLY A 80 -0.48 8.42 -2.90
C GLY A 80 -1.64 8.80 -3.81
N ASP A 81 -1.57 8.45 -5.08
CA ASP A 81 -2.63 8.70 -6.05
C ASP A 81 -3.92 7.93 -5.72
N MET A 82 -3.82 6.66 -5.33
CA MET A 82 -4.97 5.87 -4.89
C MET A 82 -5.65 6.47 -3.65
N LEU A 83 -4.89 6.99 -2.69
CA LEU A 83 -5.43 7.69 -1.53
C LEU A 83 -6.24 8.92 -1.94
N VAL A 84 -5.70 9.78 -2.81
CA VAL A 84 -6.39 10.97 -3.32
C VAL A 84 -7.65 10.58 -4.09
N GLN A 85 -7.57 9.60 -4.97
CA GLN A 85 -8.71 9.09 -5.76
C GLN A 85 -9.82 8.53 -4.87
N THR A 86 -9.46 7.92 -3.76
CA THR A 86 -10.40 7.36 -2.78
C THR A 86 -11.09 8.46 -1.95
N GLY A 87 -10.54 9.67 -1.92
CA GLY A 87 -11.10 10.82 -1.21
C GLY A 87 -10.36 11.20 0.07
N PHE A 88 -9.24 10.57 0.35
CA PHE A 88 -8.35 11.02 1.41
C PHE A 88 -7.72 12.38 1.06
N ALA A 89 -7.45 13.17 2.08
CA ALA A 89 -6.77 14.46 1.97
C ALA A 89 -5.37 14.38 2.57
N GLU A 90 -4.49 15.24 2.06
CA GLU A 90 -3.15 15.48 2.60
C GLU A 90 -2.34 14.18 2.77
N PRO A 91 -2.23 13.31 1.75
CA PRO A 91 -1.43 12.12 1.88
C PRO A 91 0.04 12.49 2.08
N VAL A 92 0.64 11.96 3.13
CA VAL A 92 2.08 12.04 3.39
C VAL A 92 2.64 10.65 3.21
N MET A 93 3.61 10.52 2.31
CA MET A 93 4.23 9.24 1.99
C MET A 93 5.73 9.33 2.26
N ASP A 94 6.26 8.26 2.79
CA ASP A 94 7.70 8.09 3.02
C ASP A 94 8.11 6.65 2.71
N MET A 95 9.39 6.42 2.48
CA MET A 95 9.91 5.09 2.21
C MET A 95 11.33 4.92 2.73
N GLU A 96 11.66 3.73 3.16
CA GLU A 96 13.02 3.35 3.50
C GLU A 96 13.41 2.01 2.90
N ARG A 97 14.71 1.84 2.66
CA ARG A 97 15.29 0.56 2.25
C ARG A 97 16.05 -0.04 3.42
N ILE A 98 15.62 -1.21 3.82
CA ILE A 98 16.23 -2.01 4.89
C ILE A 98 16.99 -3.16 4.23
N THR A 99 18.25 -3.34 4.58
CA THR A 99 19.01 -4.51 4.13
C THR A 99 19.05 -5.54 5.26
N LEU A 100 18.45 -6.69 5.02
CA LEU A 100 18.54 -7.85 5.91
C LEU A 100 19.68 -8.78 5.47
N THR A 101 20.42 -9.30 6.44
CA THR A 101 21.53 -10.21 6.16
C THR A 101 21.29 -11.59 6.74
N TYR A 102 21.71 -12.61 6.01
CA TYR A 102 21.45 -14.02 6.33
C TYR A 102 22.76 -14.82 6.32
N GLU A 103 22.88 -15.78 7.20
CA GLU A 103 24.05 -16.65 7.28
C GLU A 103 24.05 -17.75 6.22
N THR A 104 22.85 -18.19 5.82
CA THR A 104 22.67 -19.28 4.87
C THR A 104 21.50 -19.04 3.92
N PRO A 105 21.55 -19.57 2.68
CA PRO A 105 20.41 -19.55 1.76
C PRO A 105 19.15 -20.19 2.35
N ALA A 106 19.33 -21.25 3.14
CA ALA A 106 18.21 -21.96 3.76
C ALA A 106 17.45 -21.07 4.75
N ARG A 107 18.17 -20.25 5.54
CA ARG A 107 17.56 -19.29 6.47
C ARG A 107 16.82 -18.19 5.71
N LEU A 108 17.44 -17.61 4.69
CA LEU A 108 16.82 -16.61 3.81
C LEU A 108 15.52 -17.14 3.20
N LEU A 109 15.57 -18.33 2.58
CA LEU A 109 14.38 -18.92 1.95
C LEU A 109 13.28 -19.28 2.94
N HIS A 110 13.64 -19.64 4.17
CA HIS A 110 12.69 -19.91 5.23
C HIS A 110 11.93 -18.66 5.64
N GLU A 111 12.62 -17.57 5.89
CA GLU A 111 11.99 -16.29 6.27
C GLU A 111 11.14 -15.71 5.14
N LEU A 112 11.61 -15.77 3.89
CA LEU A 112 10.77 -15.37 2.74
C LEU A 112 9.49 -16.19 2.63
N ALA A 113 9.53 -17.49 2.98
CA ALA A 113 8.34 -18.32 2.95
C ALA A 113 7.34 -17.99 4.07
N GLU A 114 7.79 -17.37 5.16
CA GLU A 114 6.92 -16.88 6.24
C GLU A 114 6.20 -15.57 5.87
N LEU A 115 6.82 -14.73 5.02
CA LEU A 115 6.22 -13.50 4.52
C LEU A 115 5.03 -13.73 3.57
N GLY A 116 4.88 -14.93 3.01
CA GLY A 116 3.74 -15.24 2.15
C GLY A 116 4.06 -16.19 1.01
N ARG A 117 3.23 -16.11 -0.04
CA ARG A 117 3.33 -16.96 -1.23
C ARG A 117 3.40 -16.10 -2.49
N ASN A 118 4.05 -16.64 -3.51
CA ASN A 118 4.06 -16.02 -4.82
C ASN A 118 2.69 -16.14 -5.50
N PHE A 119 1.97 -15.03 -5.64
CA PHE A 119 0.67 -14.92 -6.31
C PHE A 119 0.77 -14.45 -7.76
N HIS A 120 1.97 -14.26 -8.31
CA HIS A 120 2.12 -13.78 -9.68
C HIS A 120 1.42 -14.72 -10.68
N PRO A 121 0.60 -14.20 -11.63
CA PRO A 121 -0.13 -15.04 -12.60
C PRO A 121 0.78 -15.94 -13.44
N ALA A 122 1.96 -15.44 -13.81
CA ALA A 122 2.96 -16.17 -14.59
C ALA A 122 3.97 -16.97 -13.73
N ARG A 123 3.69 -17.16 -12.44
CA ARG A 123 4.55 -17.99 -11.59
C ARG A 123 4.65 -19.42 -12.10
N PHE A 124 5.68 -20.15 -11.70
CA PHE A 124 5.77 -21.57 -11.99
C PHE A 124 4.55 -22.33 -11.43
N PRO A 125 3.82 -23.08 -12.27
CA PRO A 125 2.49 -23.60 -11.90
C PRO A 125 2.51 -24.90 -11.10
N ALA A 126 3.69 -25.45 -10.79
CA ALA A 126 3.83 -26.75 -10.15
C ALA A 126 4.85 -26.74 -8.99
N LEU A 127 5.01 -27.88 -8.32
CA LEU A 127 6.04 -28.07 -7.32
C LEU A 127 7.42 -28.12 -7.98
N ARG A 128 8.40 -27.50 -7.34
CA ARG A 128 9.79 -27.52 -7.78
C ARG A 128 10.57 -28.60 -7.02
N GLY A 129 11.44 -29.30 -7.76
CA GLY A 129 12.20 -30.42 -7.22
C GLY A 129 13.49 -29.98 -6.49
N ARG A 130 14.20 -30.97 -5.91
CA ARG A 130 15.44 -30.73 -5.15
C ARG A 130 16.55 -30.09 -5.98
N GLN A 131 16.68 -30.42 -7.26
CA GLN A 131 17.68 -29.82 -8.15
C GLN A 131 17.44 -28.35 -8.38
N TRP A 132 16.18 -27.94 -8.53
CA TRP A 132 15.83 -26.53 -8.62
C TRP A 132 16.20 -25.77 -7.34
N LYS A 133 15.87 -26.36 -6.17
CA LYS A 133 16.22 -25.74 -4.88
C LYS A 133 17.74 -25.60 -4.73
N ALA A 134 18.52 -26.64 -5.04
CA ALA A 134 19.99 -26.59 -4.98
C ALA A 134 20.55 -25.50 -5.92
N ARG A 135 20.01 -25.38 -7.14
CA ARG A 135 20.42 -24.33 -8.09
C ARG A 135 20.08 -22.92 -7.59
N LEU A 136 18.90 -22.75 -6.95
CA LEU A 136 18.54 -21.48 -6.33
C LEU A 136 19.50 -21.14 -5.19
N GLU A 137 19.74 -22.07 -4.27
CA GLU A 137 20.65 -21.86 -3.14
C GLU A 137 22.07 -21.50 -3.61
N GLN A 138 22.55 -22.14 -4.66
CA GLN A 138 23.84 -21.80 -5.28
C GLN A 138 23.82 -20.37 -5.85
N ALA A 139 22.81 -20.01 -6.63
CA ALA A 139 22.70 -18.68 -7.21
C ALA A 139 22.56 -17.59 -6.12
N LEU A 140 21.85 -17.85 -5.03
CA LEU A 140 21.79 -16.94 -3.89
C LEU A 140 23.18 -16.69 -3.28
N VAL A 141 23.99 -17.73 -3.11
CA VAL A 141 25.37 -17.57 -2.62
C VAL A 141 26.21 -16.77 -3.60
N GLU A 142 26.15 -17.09 -4.88
CA GLU A 142 26.94 -16.41 -5.92
C GLU A 142 26.62 -14.92 -6.07
N HIS A 143 25.35 -14.54 -5.94
CA HIS A 143 24.90 -13.19 -6.24
C HIS A 143 24.67 -12.30 -5.00
N LEU A 144 24.37 -12.89 -3.83
CA LEU A 144 23.99 -12.13 -2.64
C LEU A 144 25.06 -12.08 -1.54
N THR A 145 26.14 -12.88 -1.67
CA THR A 145 27.17 -12.90 -0.61
C THR A 145 28.02 -11.63 -0.67
N GLY A 146 27.97 -10.88 0.42
CA GLY A 146 28.79 -9.68 0.62
C GLY A 146 30.22 -9.99 1.05
N GLN A 147 31.00 -8.94 1.27
CA GLN A 147 32.40 -9.06 1.72
C GLN A 147 32.51 -9.68 3.14
N ASP A 148 31.47 -9.57 3.93
CA ASP A 148 31.34 -10.16 5.26
C ASP A 148 30.96 -11.64 5.26
N GLY A 149 30.78 -12.24 4.07
CA GLY A 149 30.37 -13.62 3.89
C GLY A 149 28.90 -13.90 4.15
N ARG A 150 28.07 -12.85 4.37
CA ARG A 150 26.63 -12.98 4.57
C ARG A 150 25.87 -12.66 3.27
N LEU A 151 24.71 -13.28 3.11
CA LEU A 151 23.80 -12.95 2.03
C LEU A 151 22.99 -11.72 2.41
N SER A 152 22.83 -10.78 1.49
CA SER A 152 22.07 -9.54 1.70
C SER A 152 20.84 -9.49 0.81
N LEU A 153 19.71 -9.05 1.35
CA LEU A 153 18.47 -8.85 0.61
C LEU A 153 17.85 -7.51 1.00
N THR A 154 17.42 -6.76 0.01
CA THR A 154 16.77 -5.45 0.21
C THR A 154 15.28 -5.62 0.46
N PHE A 155 14.76 -4.87 1.42
CA PHE A 155 13.34 -4.67 1.66
C PHE A 155 13.04 -3.17 1.59
N GLU A 156 12.10 -2.81 0.76
CA GLU A 156 11.57 -1.45 0.71
C GLU A 156 10.29 -1.41 1.53
N VAL A 157 10.25 -0.52 2.52
CA VAL A 157 9.06 -0.31 3.36
C VAL A 157 8.53 1.07 3.05
N ILE A 158 7.28 1.13 2.64
CA ILE A 158 6.53 2.36 2.38
C ILE A 158 5.64 2.63 3.58
N TYR A 159 5.63 3.89 4.02
CA TYR A 159 4.76 4.41 5.06
C TYR A 159 3.81 5.43 4.47
N GLY A 160 2.55 5.36 4.84
CA GLY A 160 1.55 6.30 4.40
C GLY A 160 0.70 6.81 5.56
N HIS A 161 0.35 8.09 5.47
CA HIS A 161 -0.58 8.75 6.36
C HIS A 161 -1.50 9.65 5.55
N ALA A 162 -2.81 9.64 5.84
CA ALA A 162 -3.77 10.49 5.15
C ALA A 162 -5.00 10.77 6.03
N LEU A 163 -5.63 11.92 5.83
CA LEU A 163 -6.78 12.38 6.59
C LEU A 163 -8.09 12.12 5.83
N LYS A 164 -9.17 11.84 6.56
CA LYS A 164 -10.52 11.94 6.03
C LYS A 164 -11.07 13.34 6.22
N ALA A 165 -10.95 14.17 5.17
CA ALA A 165 -11.46 15.52 5.19
C ALA A 165 -13.00 15.57 5.25
N PRO A 166 -13.58 16.67 5.78
CA PRO A 166 -15.00 16.93 5.64
C PRO A 166 -15.44 16.93 4.17
N PRO A 167 -16.67 16.53 3.86
CA PRO A 167 -17.17 16.55 2.50
C PRO A 167 -17.05 17.97 1.93
N LYS A 168 -16.44 18.09 0.73
CA LYS A 168 -16.38 19.38 0.03
C LYS A 168 -17.80 19.84 -0.29
N ILE A 169 -18.19 21.01 0.23
CA ILE A 169 -19.45 21.66 -0.15
C ILE A 169 -19.33 21.97 -1.64
N ARG A 170 -20.16 21.37 -2.47
CA ARG A 170 -20.29 21.76 -3.87
C ARG A 170 -20.96 23.14 -3.91
N ILE A 171 -20.16 24.18 -4.03
CA ILE A 171 -20.69 25.50 -4.38
C ILE A 171 -21.20 25.36 -5.80
N SER A 172 -22.53 25.48 -5.98
CA SER A 172 -23.13 25.53 -7.32
C SER A 172 -22.52 26.73 -8.04
N ALA A 173 -22.02 26.53 -9.26
CA ALA A 173 -21.52 27.63 -10.10
C ALA A 173 -22.61 28.64 -10.49
N LEU A 174 -23.86 28.39 -10.16
CA LEU A 174 -25.03 29.22 -10.37
C LEU A 174 -25.74 29.43 -9.02
N SER A 175 -25.22 30.33 -8.19
CA SER A 175 -26.01 30.99 -7.13
C SER A 175 -26.83 32.12 -7.75
N ALA A 176 -27.88 31.80 -8.46
CA ALA A 176 -28.85 32.80 -8.87
C ALA A 176 -29.78 33.06 -7.68
N VAL A 177 -29.52 34.10 -6.92
CA VAL A 177 -30.49 34.63 -5.96
C VAL A 177 -31.52 35.40 -6.77
N SER A 178 -32.78 34.99 -6.71
CA SER A 178 -33.83 35.70 -7.42
C SER A 178 -33.97 37.16 -6.89
N VAL A 179 -34.34 38.09 -7.76
CA VAL A 179 -34.57 39.48 -7.35
C VAL A 179 -35.66 39.59 -6.26
N ALA A 180 -36.59 38.61 -6.23
CA ALA A 180 -37.61 38.51 -5.20
C ALA A 180 -37.03 38.12 -3.83
N ASP A 181 -36.11 37.16 -3.81
CA ASP A 181 -35.44 36.74 -2.57
C ASP A 181 -34.52 37.83 -2.03
N MET A 182 -33.82 38.51 -2.90
CA MET A 182 -32.98 39.67 -2.52
C MET A 182 -33.83 40.80 -1.91
N ARG A 183 -35.00 41.08 -2.47
CA ARG A 183 -35.94 42.06 -1.91
C ARG A 183 -36.48 41.63 -0.55
N SER A 184 -36.81 40.37 -0.35
CA SER A 184 -37.30 39.85 0.94
C SER A 184 -36.23 39.92 2.02
N MET A 185 -34.96 39.57 1.68
CA MET A 185 -33.83 39.74 2.59
C MET A 185 -33.58 41.18 3.01
N LEU A 186 -33.68 42.12 2.10
CA LEU A 186 -33.51 43.55 2.39
C LEU A 186 -34.68 44.14 3.22
N GLN A 187 -35.87 43.59 3.08
CA GLN A 187 -37.05 44.03 3.86
C GLN A 187 -37.08 43.43 5.27
N GLY A 188 -36.43 42.26 5.50
CA GLY A 188 -36.32 41.63 6.83
C GLY A 188 -35.30 42.27 7.78
N GLN A 189 -34.49 43.23 7.32
CA GLN A 189 -33.44 43.91 8.11
C GLN A 189 -33.83 45.31 8.55
N ARG A 190 -35.10 45.64 8.71
CA ARG A 190 -35.44 46.90 9.38
C ARG A 190 -35.40 46.69 10.90
N PRO A 191 -34.49 47.34 11.64
CA PRO A 191 -34.51 47.30 13.08
C PRO A 191 -35.80 48.03 13.51
N HIS A 192 -36.57 47.38 14.35
CA HIS A 192 -37.62 48.07 15.09
C HIS A 192 -36.94 49.15 15.96
N ALA A 193 -37.29 50.40 15.74
CA ALA A 193 -36.97 51.53 16.58
C ALA A 193 -37.74 51.45 17.89
#